data_b59493db6a59007d0a354cd6bcc48800
#
_entry.id   b59493db6a59007d0a354cd6bcc48800
#
_cell.length_a   1.000
_cell.length_b   1.000
_cell.length_c   1.000
_cell.angle_alpha   90.00
_cell.angle_beta   90.00
_cell.angle_gamma   90.00
#
_symmetry.space_group_name_H-M   'P 1'
#
loop_
_entity.id
_entity.type
_entity.pdbx_description
1 polymer ?
#
loop_
_entity_poly.entity_id
_entity_poly.type
_entity_poly.pdbx_seq_one_letter_code
_entity_poly.pdbx_strand_id
1 'polypeptide(L)'
;MVIVIGTGAGGAIIAMELAKANIPVTILERGPYIESKDSFEYYDMKYYDKRFENTNSLDLLKTTCIGGSTIVAAGNGVRVLEDEFKELGIDLSDEYDKIEELLGIHQMDDAHIGKGTQKFIDCANELGFDAMKMPKFIRDEDCKPCGKCSFGCPRDAKWSSKDFVDIAVENGAELVTGAEVIKIATANKSIKSVEYIKDGKDKSIESDLVILAAGAIDSAVILQKSGIDAGNKLFFDPFVSVGGVLKDINFNSETQMNGLAVGKEYILAPHFSSFIAKYIKETDPEIEDKDILSIMVKVPDDMVGTVDSEGNVFKFNTIDDIRRLAQGSAAAGAILEKAGVDPTTMTSTVFRGAHPGGTAAIGEVVDKNLKTEIDGLYVSDASVIPVSPGKPPILLILALALRLANHLKEEVIN
;
A
#
# COMPACT_ATOMS: atom_id res chain seq x y z
N MET A 1 26.02 8.58 -10.32
CA MET A 1 25.40 7.32 -9.84
C MET A 1 24.22 7.70 -8.96
N VAL A 2 23.06 7.08 -9.16
CA VAL A 2 21.85 7.35 -8.37
C VAL A 2 21.70 6.28 -7.30
N ILE A 3 21.40 6.65 -6.06
CA ILE A 3 21.02 5.70 -5.00
C ILE A 3 19.53 5.73 -4.82
N VAL A 4 18.89 4.57 -4.86
CA VAL A 4 17.47 4.37 -4.54
C VAL A 4 17.37 3.59 -3.23
N ILE A 5 16.69 4.15 -2.23
CA ILE A 5 16.52 3.56 -0.90
C ILE A 5 15.12 2.98 -0.79
N GLY A 6 15.04 1.64 -0.77
CA GLY A 6 13.77 0.90 -0.71
C GLY A 6 13.28 0.43 -2.07
N THR A 7 12.60 -0.73 -2.06
CA THR A 7 12.10 -1.45 -3.25
C THR A 7 10.58 -1.53 -3.32
N GLY A 8 9.88 -0.69 -2.55
CA GLY A 8 8.43 -0.52 -2.66
C GLY A 8 8.00 0.11 -3.99
N ALA A 9 6.71 0.43 -4.12
CA ALA A 9 6.13 0.95 -5.37
C ALA A 9 6.93 2.12 -5.96
N GLY A 10 7.29 3.12 -5.14
CA GLY A 10 7.99 4.32 -5.62
C GLY A 10 9.43 4.06 -6.02
N GLY A 11 10.21 3.35 -5.18
CA GLY A 11 11.63 3.10 -5.45
C GLY A 11 11.86 2.17 -6.64
N ALA A 12 11.07 1.11 -6.74
CA ALA A 12 11.26 0.09 -7.79
C ALA A 12 11.03 0.65 -9.19
N ILE A 13 9.97 1.44 -9.42
CA ILE A 13 9.71 1.99 -10.75
C ILE A 13 10.77 3.02 -11.15
N ILE A 14 11.25 3.86 -10.22
CA ILE A 14 12.35 4.79 -10.50
C ILE A 14 13.62 4.04 -10.86
N ALA A 15 13.99 3.02 -10.10
CA ALA A 15 15.16 2.21 -10.37
C ALA A 15 15.07 1.56 -11.77
N MET A 16 13.90 1.01 -12.13
CA MET A 16 13.66 0.44 -13.44
C MET A 16 13.80 1.48 -14.56
N GLU A 17 13.16 2.63 -14.43
CA GLU A 17 13.15 3.68 -15.46
C GLU A 17 14.53 4.30 -15.69
N LEU A 18 15.32 4.49 -14.63
CA LEU A 18 16.67 5.01 -14.72
C LEU A 18 17.63 3.96 -15.31
N ALA A 19 17.53 2.70 -14.87
CA ALA A 19 18.34 1.61 -15.40
C ALA A 19 18.08 1.39 -16.90
N LYS A 20 16.83 1.37 -17.35
CA LYS A 20 16.46 1.32 -18.79
C LYS A 20 17.04 2.47 -19.60
N ALA A 21 17.24 3.64 -18.97
CA ALA A 21 17.90 4.79 -19.60
C ALA A 21 19.43 4.72 -19.53
N ASN A 22 20.02 3.59 -19.11
CA ASN A 22 21.46 3.37 -18.91
C ASN A 22 22.08 4.32 -17.86
N ILE A 23 21.31 4.80 -16.92
CA ILE A 23 21.78 5.59 -15.79
C ILE A 23 22.22 4.61 -14.68
N PRO A 24 23.44 4.72 -14.14
CA PRO A 24 23.91 3.84 -13.09
C PRO A 24 23.09 4.01 -11.81
N VAL A 25 22.45 2.92 -11.34
CA VAL A 25 21.59 2.88 -10.15
C VAL A 25 22.12 1.83 -9.16
N THR A 26 22.21 2.21 -7.88
CA THR A 26 22.38 1.28 -6.76
C THR A 26 21.12 1.31 -5.91
N ILE A 27 20.50 0.16 -5.69
CA ILE A 27 19.29 -0.02 -4.88
C ILE A 27 19.69 -0.57 -3.51
N LEU A 28 19.33 0.13 -2.43
CA LEU A 28 19.55 -0.33 -1.05
C LEU A 28 18.22 -0.81 -0.48
N GLU A 29 18.11 -2.09 -0.13
CA GLU A 29 16.93 -2.68 0.49
C GLU A 29 17.29 -3.40 1.79
N ARG A 30 16.52 -3.10 2.86
CA ARG A 30 16.72 -3.71 4.17
C ARG A 30 16.30 -5.19 4.20
N GLY A 31 15.21 -5.49 3.51
CA GLY A 31 14.60 -6.81 3.50
C GLY A 31 15.29 -7.83 2.60
N PRO A 32 14.95 -9.10 2.76
CA PRO A 32 15.45 -10.17 1.90
C PRO A 32 14.73 -10.21 0.54
N TYR A 33 15.37 -10.85 -0.44
CA TYR A 33 14.68 -11.31 -1.64
C TYR A 33 13.89 -12.58 -1.29
N ILE A 34 12.57 -12.56 -1.51
CA ILE A 34 11.68 -13.70 -1.29
C ILE A 34 10.84 -13.98 -2.53
N GLU A 35 10.44 -15.23 -2.73
CA GLU A 35 9.39 -15.58 -3.69
C GLU A 35 8.02 -15.20 -3.12
N SER A 36 7.08 -14.78 -3.97
CA SER A 36 5.73 -14.40 -3.50
C SER A 36 5.02 -15.53 -2.77
N LYS A 37 5.22 -16.78 -3.21
CA LYS A 37 4.71 -17.99 -2.54
C LYS A 37 5.23 -18.15 -1.11
N ASP A 38 6.45 -17.71 -0.82
CA ASP A 38 7.06 -17.85 0.50
C ASP A 38 6.42 -16.89 1.51
N SER A 39 5.98 -15.70 1.06
CA SER A 39 5.19 -14.80 1.92
C SER A 39 3.83 -15.38 2.27
N PHE A 40 3.33 -16.31 1.46
CA PHE A 40 2.10 -17.03 1.69
C PHE A 40 2.24 -18.22 2.66
N GLU A 41 3.35 -18.96 2.62
CA GLU A 41 3.63 -20.06 3.54
C GLU A 41 3.79 -19.59 4.99
N TYR A 42 4.13 -18.33 5.19
CA TYR A 42 4.26 -17.69 6.50
C TYR A 42 3.01 -16.89 6.86
N TYR A 43 1.88 -17.57 6.96
CA TYR A 43 0.58 -16.99 7.37
C TYR A 43 0.63 -16.28 8.73
N ASP A 44 1.63 -16.53 9.55
CA ASP A 44 1.92 -15.82 10.80
C ASP A 44 2.45 -14.40 10.62
N MET A 45 2.36 -13.88 9.41
CA MET A 45 2.84 -12.54 9.06
C MET A 45 4.35 -12.35 9.28
N LYS A 46 5.16 -13.38 9.01
CA LYS A 46 6.62 -13.34 9.23
C LYS A 46 7.31 -12.11 8.63
N TYR A 47 6.85 -11.64 7.47
CA TYR A 47 7.42 -10.49 6.78
C TYR A 47 6.70 -9.17 7.08
N TYR A 48 5.62 -9.17 7.86
CA TYR A 48 5.06 -7.95 8.41
C TYR A 48 5.97 -7.43 9.52
N ASP A 49 6.16 -6.12 9.56
CA ASP A 49 7.00 -5.49 10.57
C ASP A 49 6.28 -5.41 11.91
N LYS A 50 6.61 -6.33 12.82
CA LYS A 50 5.97 -6.48 14.13
C LYS A 50 6.23 -5.32 15.09
N ARG A 51 7.18 -4.40 14.77
CA ARG A 51 7.41 -3.20 15.59
C ARG A 51 6.17 -2.31 15.66
N PHE A 52 5.27 -2.45 14.69
CA PHE A 52 4.05 -1.65 14.59
C PHE A 52 2.80 -2.35 15.14
N GLU A 53 2.91 -3.55 15.70
CA GLU A 53 1.83 -4.18 16.44
C GLU A 53 1.57 -3.36 17.73
N ASN A 54 0.32 -2.95 17.94
CA ASN A 54 -0.12 -2.21 19.14
C ASN A 54 0.29 -0.72 19.23
N THR A 55 0.31 0.00 18.13
CA THR A 55 0.41 1.45 18.17
C THR A 55 -0.92 2.07 18.63
N ASN A 56 -1.02 2.43 19.90
CA ASN A 56 -2.08 3.30 20.49
C ASN A 56 -3.55 3.06 20.03
N SER A 57 -3.99 1.86 19.71
CA SER A 57 -5.31 1.47 19.21
C SER A 57 -5.43 1.13 17.73
N LEU A 58 -4.35 1.12 16.95
CA LEU A 58 -4.39 0.83 15.52
C LEU A 58 -3.25 -0.11 15.12
N ASP A 59 -3.58 -1.32 14.63
CA ASP A 59 -2.58 -2.22 14.05
C ASP A 59 -2.16 -1.70 12.66
N LEU A 60 -0.87 -1.48 12.47
CA LEU A 60 -0.29 -1.07 11.19
C LEU A 60 0.32 -2.26 10.45
N LEU A 61 -0.11 -2.47 9.21
CA LEU A 61 0.40 -3.53 8.34
C LEU A 61 1.49 -2.98 7.41
N LYS A 62 2.71 -3.50 7.54
CA LYS A 62 3.86 -3.18 6.70
C LYS A 62 4.71 -4.42 6.46
N THR A 63 5.28 -4.54 5.26
CA THR A 63 6.12 -5.68 4.87
C THR A 63 7.54 -5.22 4.57
N THR A 64 8.54 -5.96 5.06
CA THR A 64 9.97 -5.70 4.85
C THR A 64 10.59 -6.84 4.04
N CYS A 65 10.66 -6.65 2.74
CA CYS A 65 11.25 -7.56 1.74
C CYS A 65 11.36 -6.82 0.41
N ILE A 66 12.03 -7.41 -0.57
CA ILE A 66 12.00 -6.90 -1.96
C ILE A 66 10.55 -6.80 -2.44
N GLY A 67 10.20 -5.66 -3.03
CA GLY A 67 8.83 -5.32 -3.41
C GLY A 67 8.01 -4.63 -2.31
N GLY A 68 8.51 -4.63 -1.06
CA GLY A 68 7.83 -3.98 0.06
C GLY A 68 6.39 -4.44 0.23
N SER A 69 5.51 -3.56 0.72
CA SER A 69 4.11 -3.90 0.99
C SER A 69 3.26 -4.20 -0.27
N THR A 70 3.79 -3.99 -1.49
CA THR A 70 3.07 -4.38 -2.72
C THR A 70 2.92 -5.89 -2.86
N ILE A 71 3.83 -6.67 -2.28
CA ILE A 71 3.78 -8.14 -2.34
C ILE A 71 2.57 -8.71 -1.59
N VAL A 72 2.12 -8.02 -0.54
CA VAL A 72 0.96 -8.39 0.28
C VAL A 72 -0.29 -7.54 0.00
N ALA A 73 -0.26 -6.69 -1.03
CA ALA A 73 -1.43 -5.94 -1.47
C ALA A 73 -2.46 -6.86 -2.14
N ALA A 74 -3.74 -6.47 -2.10
CA ALA A 74 -4.82 -7.26 -2.73
C ALA A 74 -4.90 -7.12 -4.26
N GLY A 75 -3.99 -6.38 -4.89
CA GLY A 75 -3.95 -6.20 -6.35
C GLY A 75 -4.93 -5.16 -6.90
N ASN A 76 -5.32 -4.18 -6.10
CA ASN A 76 -6.29 -3.16 -6.49
C ASN A 76 -5.62 -2.00 -7.22
N GLY A 77 -6.07 -1.70 -8.44
CA GLY A 77 -5.56 -0.65 -9.31
C GLY A 77 -6.58 0.47 -9.54
N VAL A 78 -6.83 1.30 -8.53
CA VAL A 78 -7.77 2.43 -8.61
C VAL A 78 -7.05 3.76 -8.61
N ARG A 79 -7.50 4.70 -9.43
CA ARG A 79 -7.04 6.10 -9.39
C ARG A 79 -7.59 6.79 -8.15
N VAL A 80 -6.78 7.63 -7.54
CA VAL A 80 -7.15 8.36 -6.32
C VAL A 80 -6.56 9.76 -6.34
N LEU A 81 -7.24 10.71 -5.70
CA LEU A 81 -6.78 12.09 -5.49
C LEU A 81 -6.44 12.87 -6.78
N GLU A 82 -7.08 12.54 -7.91
CA GLU A 82 -6.80 13.23 -9.19
C GLU A 82 -7.11 14.72 -9.11
N ASP A 83 -8.24 15.09 -8.49
CA ASP A 83 -8.66 16.48 -8.37
C ASP A 83 -7.78 17.23 -7.37
N GLU A 84 -7.44 16.62 -6.23
CA GLU A 84 -6.58 17.19 -5.20
C GLU A 84 -5.16 17.47 -5.76
N PHE A 85 -4.61 16.58 -6.58
CA PHE A 85 -3.32 16.81 -7.23
C PHE A 85 -3.40 17.89 -8.32
N LYS A 86 -4.50 17.96 -9.09
CA LYS A 86 -4.73 19.06 -10.05
C LYS A 86 -4.81 20.41 -9.36
N GLU A 87 -5.46 20.49 -8.20
CA GLU A 87 -5.48 21.73 -7.39
C GLU A 87 -4.08 22.15 -6.93
N LEU A 88 -3.21 21.21 -6.66
CA LEU A 88 -1.78 21.46 -6.39
C LEU A 88 -0.98 21.85 -7.66
N GLY A 89 -1.61 21.80 -8.85
CA GLY A 89 -0.95 22.03 -10.14
C GLY A 89 -0.08 20.86 -10.59
N ILE A 90 -0.45 19.64 -10.20
CA ILE A 90 0.17 18.38 -10.62
C ILE A 90 -0.90 17.56 -11.36
N ASP A 91 -0.83 17.49 -12.68
CA ASP A 91 -1.66 16.58 -13.47
C ASP A 91 -0.95 15.25 -13.64
N LEU A 92 -1.57 14.16 -13.22
CA LEU A 92 -1.04 12.79 -13.29
C LEU A 92 -1.77 11.93 -14.32
N SER A 93 -2.58 12.52 -15.18
CA SER A 93 -3.42 11.77 -16.12
C SER A 93 -2.59 10.86 -17.03
N ASP A 94 -1.51 11.40 -17.62
CA ASP A 94 -0.61 10.64 -18.50
C ASP A 94 0.15 9.53 -17.77
N GLU A 95 0.57 9.79 -16.53
CA GLU A 95 1.26 8.79 -15.71
C GLU A 95 0.30 7.68 -15.29
N TYR A 96 -0.93 8.00 -14.93
CA TYR A 96 -1.95 7.00 -14.63
C TYR A 96 -2.22 6.10 -15.83
N ASP A 97 -2.43 6.67 -17.01
CA ASP A 97 -2.66 5.90 -18.23
C ASP A 97 -1.50 4.93 -18.53
N LYS A 98 -0.26 5.43 -18.43
CA LYS A 98 0.95 4.60 -18.62
C LYS A 98 1.09 3.48 -17.59
N ILE A 99 0.77 3.75 -16.31
CA ILE A 99 0.86 2.73 -15.26
C ILE A 99 -0.25 1.68 -15.43
N GLU A 100 -1.46 2.10 -15.80
CA GLU A 100 -2.56 1.17 -16.08
C GLU A 100 -2.21 0.23 -17.23
N GLU A 101 -1.63 0.75 -18.31
CA GLU A 101 -1.14 -0.05 -19.43
C GLU A 101 0.01 -0.98 -19.00
N LEU A 102 1.01 -0.46 -18.28
CA LEU A 102 2.18 -1.21 -17.83
C LEU A 102 1.83 -2.39 -16.93
N LEU A 103 0.85 -2.22 -16.05
CA LEU A 103 0.39 -3.23 -15.11
C LEU A 103 -0.76 -4.09 -15.66
N GLY A 104 -1.29 -3.77 -16.85
CA GLY A 104 -2.46 -4.43 -17.42
C GLY A 104 -3.69 -4.32 -16.51
N ILE A 105 -3.94 -3.13 -15.95
CA ILE A 105 -5.05 -2.94 -15.00
C ILE A 105 -6.39 -3.08 -15.72
N HIS A 106 -7.24 -3.98 -15.22
CA HIS A 106 -8.55 -4.25 -15.78
C HIS A 106 -9.52 -4.78 -14.72
N GLN A 107 -10.80 -4.84 -15.04
CA GLN A 107 -11.78 -5.62 -14.29
C GLN A 107 -11.65 -7.08 -14.71
N MET A 108 -11.42 -7.97 -13.75
CA MET A 108 -11.26 -9.40 -14.03
C MET A 108 -12.48 -10.01 -14.74
N ASP A 109 -12.25 -11.05 -15.53
CA ASP A 109 -13.29 -11.80 -16.22
C ASP A 109 -14.34 -12.36 -15.25
N ASP A 110 -15.57 -12.59 -15.73
CA ASP A 110 -16.68 -13.12 -14.91
C ASP A 110 -16.35 -14.46 -14.25
N ALA A 111 -15.49 -15.26 -14.87
CA ALA A 111 -15.04 -16.53 -14.30
C ALA A 111 -14.25 -16.37 -12.97
N HIS A 112 -13.71 -15.18 -12.69
CA HIS A 112 -12.98 -14.85 -11.46
C HIS A 112 -13.85 -14.16 -10.40
N ILE A 113 -15.14 -13.91 -10.72
CA ILE A 113 -16.10 -13.36 -9.77
C ILE A 113 -16.81 -14.50 -9.06
N GLY A 114 -16.52 -14.66 -7.78
CA GLY A 114 -17.17 -15.68 -6.97
C GLY A 114 -18.57 -15.25 -6.49
N LYS A 115 -19.30 -16.18 -5.88
CA LYS A 115 -20.68 -15.97 -5.43
C LYS A 115 -20.79 -14.86 -4.38
N GLY A 116 -19.82 -14.76 -3.48
CA GLY A 116 -19.80 -13.74 -2.42
C GLY A 116 -19.59 -12.34 -2.98
N THR A 117 -18.63 -12.20 -3.89
CA THR A 117 -18.38 -10.93 -4.61
C THR A 117 -19.59 -10.52 -5.46
N GLN A 118 -20.19 -11.45 -6.21
CA GLN A 118 -21.38 -11.15 -7.00
C GLN A 118 -22.56 -10.70 -6.12
N LYS A 119 -22.82 -11.41 -5.03
CA LYS A 119 -23.86 -10.99 -4.06
C LYS A 119 -23.60 -9.61 -3.49
N PHE A 120 -22.34 -9.29 -3.16
CA PHE A 120 -21.98 -7.95 -2.71
C PHE A 120 -22.36 -6.90 -3.76
N ILE A 121 -21.96 -7.08 -5.01
CA ILE A 121 -22.24 -6.15 -6.10
C ILE A 121 -23.76 -5.98 -6.30
N ASP A 122 -24.50 -7.06 -6.42
CA ASP A 122 -25.93 -7.05 -6.66
C ASP A 122 -26.69 -6.36 -5.51
N CYS A 123 -26.42 -6.79 -4.27
CA CYS A 123 -27.11 -6.24 -3.10
C CYS A 123 -26.75 -4.76 -2.84
N ALA A 124 -25.50 -4.36 -3.09
CA ALA A 124 -25.10 -2.98 -2.99
C ALA A 124 -25.82 -2.10 -4.03
N ASN A 125 -25.92 -2.53 -5.30
CA ASN A 125 -26.64 -1.83 -6.35
C ASN A 125 -28.14 -1.74 -6.05
N GLU A 126 -28.77 -2.79 -5.53
CA GLU A 126 -30.18 -2.75 -5.09
C GLU A 126 -30.43 -1.81 -3.91
N LEU A 127 -29.40 -1.47 -3.13
CA LEU A 127 -29.45 -0.47 -2.06
C LEU A 127 -29.05 0.93 -2.53
N GLY A 128 -28.80 1.12 -3.85
CA GLY A 128 -28.52 2.40 -4.45
C GLY A 128 -27.05 2.82 -4.43
N PHE A 129 -26.11 1.91 -4.16
CA PHE A 129 -24.69 2.13 -4.41
C PHE A 129 -24.37 1.90 -5.89
N ASP A 130 -23.34 2.57 -6.39
CA ASP A 130 -22.75 2.27 -7.70
C ASP A 130 -21.62 1.24 -7.51
N ALA A 131 -22.03 -0.01 -7.32
CA ALA A 131 -21.09 -1.10 -7.07
C ALA A 131 -20.65 -1.74 -8.38
N MET A 132 -19.34 -1.99 -8.49
CA MET A 132 -18.71 -2.55 -9.68
C MET A 132 -17.62 -3.56 -9.34
N LYS A 133 -17.08 -4.26 -10.34
CA LYS A 133 -15.85 -5.03 -10.19
C LYS A 133 -14.68 -4.09 -9.87
N MET A 134 -13.83 -4.49 -8.93
CA MET A 134 -12.61 -3.74 -8.59
C MET A 134 -11.61 -3.85 -9.75
N PRO A 135 -11.05 -2.75 -10.28
CA PRO A 135 -9.90 -2.83 -11.20
C PRO A 135 -8.70 -3.49 -10.51
N LYS A 136 -8.04 -4.42 -11.21
CA LYS A 136 -6.97 -5.27 -10.67
C LYS A 136 -5.72 -5.25 -11.54
N PHE A 137 -4.55 -5.35 -10.91
CA PHE A 137 -3.29 -5.71 -11.56
C PHE A 137 -2.97 -7.20 -11.31
N ILE A 138 -3.90 -8.08 -11.76
CA ILE A 138 -3.83 -9.55 -11.66
C ILE A 138 -4.07 -10.11 -13.06
N ARG A 139 -3.19 -10.99 -13.54
CA ARG A 139 -3.37 -11.66 -14.82
C ARG A 139 -4.40 -12.78 -14.68
N ASP A 140 -5.47 -12.74 -15.47
CA ASP A 140 -6.58 -13.68 -15.39
C ASP A 140 -6.14 -15.11 -15.73
N GLU A 141 -5.31 -15.26 -16.75
CA GLU A 141 -4.80 -16.55 -17.23
C GLU A 141 -3.98 -17.32 -16.18
N ASP A 142 -3.29 -16.61 -15.28
CA ASP A 142 -2.47 -17.18 -14.21
C ASP A 142 -3.23 -17.32 -12.89
N CYS A 143 -4.32 -16.57 -12.74
CA CYS A 143 -5.08 -16.54 -11.50
C CYS A 143 -5.99 -17.76 -11.35
N LYS A 144 -5.85 -18.45 -10.23
CA LYS A 144 -6.86 -19.39 -9.74
C LYS A 144 -7.33 -18.87 -8.39
N PRO A 145 -8.59 -18.44 -8.26
CA PRO A 145 -9.11 -17.87 -7.03
C PRO A 145 -8.79 -18.74 -5.81
N CYS A 146 -8.22 -18.15 -4.77
CA CYS A 146 -7.73 -18.90 -3.59
C CYS A 146 -7.78 -18.11 -2.28
N GLY A 147 -8.31 -16.88 -2.28
CA GLY A 147 -8.43 -16.03 -1.09
C GLY A 147 -7.11 -15.53 -0.51
N LYS A 148 -6.00 -15.56 -1.26
CA LYS A 148 -4.65 -15.38 -0.71
C LYS A 148 -3.90 -14.14 -1.23
N CYS A 149 -4.58 -13.22 -1.93
CA CYS A 149 -3.91 -12.07 -2.55
C CYS A 149 -3.12 -11.21 -1.57
N SER A 150 -3.62 -11.01 -0.35
CA SER A 150 -2.97 -10.20 0.70
C SER A 150 -1.88 -10.93 1.49
N PHE A 151 -1.51 -12.15 1.10
CA PHE A 151 -0.45 -12.94 1.73
C PHE A 151 0.66 -13.32 0.74
N GLY A 152 0.79 -12.57 -0.35
CA GLY A 152 1.58 -12.95 -1.51
C GLY A 152 0.80 -13.89 -2.43
N CYS A 153 1.01 -13.77 -3.72
CA CYS A 153 0.34 -14.63 -4.68
C CYS A 153 1.11 -15.93 -4.88
N PRO A 154 0.54 -17.11 -4.55
CA PRO A 154 1.27 -18.37 -4.68
C PRO A 154 1.54 -18.78 -6.14
N ARG A 155 1.03 -18.02 -7.12
CA ARG A 155 1.19 -18.27 -8.56
C ARG A 155 1.82 -17.09 -9.30
N ASP A 156 2.26 -16.05 -8.57
CA ASP A 156 2.74 -14.79 -9.17
C ASP A 156 1.80 -14.17 -10.21
N ALA A 157 0.51 -14.52 -10.17
CA ALA A 157 -0.50 -13.93 -11.06
C ALA A 157 -0.72 -12.43 -10.80
N LYS A 158 -0.48 -12.00 -9.55
CA LYS A 158 -0.60 -10.62 -9.11
C LYS A 158 0.75 -9.92 -9.22
N TRP A 159 0.80 -8.79 -9.91
CA TRP A 159 1.98 -7.94 -9.95
C TRP A 159 2.41 -7.47 -8.55
N SER A 160 3.71 -7.29 -8.37
CA SER A 160 4.32 -6.58 -7.24
C SER A 160 5.53 -5.78 -7.72
N SER A 161 6.00 -4.83 -6.91
CA SER A 161 7.18 -4.01 -7.25
C SER A 161 8.45 -4.84 -7.41
N LYS A 162 8.47 -6.09 -6.96
CA LYS A 162 9.55 -7.04 -7.19
C LYS A 162 9.84 -7.19 -8.70
N ASP A 163 8.78 -7.23 -9.53
CA ASP A 163 8.91 -7.35 -10.99
C ASP A 163 9.71 -6.18 -11.59
N PHE A 164 9.50 -4.97 -11.07
CA PHE A 164 10.26 -3.79 -11.51
C PHE A 164 11.70 -3.79 -11.00
N VAL A 165 11.95 -4.33 -9.80
CA VAL A 165 13.32 -4.50 -9.28
C VAL A 165 14.08 -5.49 -10.14
N ASP A 166 13.47 -6.61 -10.52
CA ASP A 166 14.08 -7.62 -11.38
C ASP A 166 14.45 -7.01 -12.75
N ILE A 167 13.53 -6.24 -13.35
CA ILE A 167 13.80 -5.51 -14.60
C ILE A 167 14.94 -4.49 -14.43
N ALA A 168 14.99 -3.77 -13.30
CA ALA A 168 16.08 -2.83 -13.04
C ALA A 168 17.44 -3.53 -13.00
N VAL A 169 17.52 -4.67 -12.30
CA VAL A 169 18.75 -5.49 -12.21
C VAL A 169 19.15 -6.04 -13.58
N GLU A 170 18.20 -6.54 -14.36
CA GLU A 170 18.44 -7.00 -15.75
C GLU A 170 19.00 -5.89 -16.64
N ASN A 171 18.67 -4.62 -16.36
CA ASN A 171 19.20 -3.44 -17.07
C ASN A 171 20.42 -2.81 -16.36
N GLY A 172 21.08 -3.54 -15.45
CA GLY A 172 22.38 -3.16 -14.90
C GLY A 172 22.32 -2.40 -13.57
N ALA A 173 21.17 -2.28 -12.91
CA ALA A 173 21.11 -1.75 -11.55
C ALA A 173 21.76 -2.72 -10.55
N GLU A 174 22.53 -2.19 -9.61
CA GLU A 174 23.08 -2.95 -8.49
C GLU A 174 22.05 -3.04 -7.36
N LEU A 175 21.69 -4.26 -6.93
CA LEU A 175 20.80 -4.51 -5.80
C LEU A 175 21.57 -4.96 -4.58
N VAL A 176 21.48 -4.21 -3.48
CA VAL A 176 22.11 -4.52 -2.18
C VAL A 176 21.01 -4.81 -1.16
N THR A 177 20.79 -6.10 -0.87
CA THR A 177 19.84 -6.56 0.15
C THR A 177 20.47 -6.59 1.54
N GLY A 178 19.66 -6.58 2.60
CA GLY A 178 20.12 -6.52 3.98
C GLY A 178 20.82 -5.19 4.31
N ALA A 179 20.58 -4.14 3.53
CA ALA A 179 21.14 -2.81 3.69
C ALA A 179 20.13 -1.90 4.44
N GLU A 180 20.29 -1.77 5.74
CA GLU A 180 19.48 -0.88 6.57
C GLU A 180 20.06 0.53 6.55
N VAL A 181 19.44 1.42 5.77
CA VAL A 181 19.84 2.83 5.71
C VAL A 181 19.47 3.53 7.02
N ILE A 182 20.45 4.20 7.61
CA ILE A 182 20.30 4.89 8.90
C ILE A 182 20.06 6.38 8.68
N LYS A 183 20.84 7.01 7.81
CA LYS A 183 20.70 8.45 7.49
C LYS A 183 21.38 8.79 6.16
N ILE A 184 21.08 9.96 5.66
CA ILE A 184 21.75 10.61 4.52
C ILE A 184 22.62 11.72 5.09
N ALA A 185 23.94 11.57 4.99
CA ALA A 185 24.87 12.57 5.45
C ALA A 185 24.87 13.76 4.50
N THR A 186 24.74 14.98 5.04
CA THR A 186 24.65 16.22 4.26
C THR A 186 25.67 17.25 4.75
N ALA A 187 26.07 18.15 3.86
CA ALA A 187 26.84 19.34 4.22
C ALA A 187 26.49 20.49 3.25
N ASN A 188 26.28 21.68 3.78
CA ASN A 188 25.94 22.87 3.00
C ASN A 188 24.70 22.63 2.09
N LYS A 189 23.67 21.99 2.62
CA LYS A 189 22.44 21.60 1.90
C LYS A 189 22.66 20.68 0.69
N SER A 190 23.74 19.93 0.65
CA SER A 190 24.00 18.94 -0.40
C SER A 190 24.31 17.59 0.22
N ILE A 191 23.98 16.52 -0.49
CA ILE A 191 24.27 15.14 -0.08
C ILE A 191 25.78 14.92 -0.10
N LYS A 192 26.28 14.10 0.82
CA LYS A 192 27.65 13.59 0.85
C LYS A 192 27.69 12.09 0.69
N SER A 193 26.88 11.38 1.45
CA SER A 193 26.81 9.93 1.39
C SER A 193 25.52 9.41 2.00
N VAL A 194 25.20 8.16 1.70
CA VAL A 194 24.18 7.35 2.39
C VAL A 194 24.87 6.42 3.35
N GLU A 195 24.53 6.49 4.64
CA GLU A 195 25.06 5.65 5.70
C GLU A 195 24.05 4.51 5.99
N TYR A 196 24.54 3.27 5.99
CA TYR A 196 23.71 2.09 6.20
C TYR A 196 24.45 0.99 6.94
N ILE A 197 23.71 0.08 7.57
CA ILE A 197 24.23 -1.12 8.22
C ILE A 197 24.00 -2.33 7.30
N LYS A 198 25.04 -3.13 7.09
CA LYS A 198 24.94 -4.43 6.41
C LYS A 198 25.82 -5.45 7.11
N ASP A 199 25.26 -6.63 7.39
CA ASP A 199 25.93 -7.71 8.11
C ASP A 199 26.53 -7.24 9.46
N GLY A 200 25.81 -6.36 10.17
CA GLY A 200 26.22 -5.77 11.45
C GLY A 200 27.39 -4.77 11.36
N LYS A 201 27.73 -4.29 10.16
CA LYS A 201 28.83 -3.34 9.93
C LYS A 201 28.31 -2.04 9.32
N ASP A 202 28.82 -0.94 9.83
CA ASP A 202 28.58 0.38 9.25
C ASP A 202 29.23 0.47 7.86
N LYS A 203 28.47 0.99 6.91
CA LYS A 203 28.85 1.22 5.52
C LYS A 203 28.45 2.63 5.11
N SER A 204 29.12 3.14 4.11
CA SER A 204 28.79 4.42 3.48
C SER A 204 29.03 4.35 1.97
N ILE A 205 28.16 4.98 1.21
CA ILE A 205 28.27 5.09 -0.25
C ILE A 205 28.06 6.56 -0.64
N GLU A 206 28.99 7.13 -1.40
CA GLU A 206 28.92 8.50 -1.88
C GLU A 206 27.95 8.63 -3.07
N SER A 207 27.16 9.68 -3.08
CA SER A 207 26.30 10.04 -4.21
C SER A 207 25.87 11.50 -4.10
N ASP A 208 25.60 12.10 -5.26
CA ASP A 208 25.03 13.45 -5.36
C ASP A 208 23.51 13.41 -5.60
N LEU A 209 22.95 12.21 -5.85
CA LEU A 209 21.52 12.04 -6.15
C LEU A 209 20.97 10.80 -5.42
N VAL A 210 20.02 11.03 -4.52
CA VAL A 210 19.39 9.99 -3.69
C VAL A 210 17.88 10.08 -3.78
N ILE A 211 17.25 8.94 -4.03
CA ILE A 211 15.79 8.78 -3.99
C ILE A 211 15.43 7.96 -2.76
N LEU A 212 14.80 8.62 -1.81
CA LEU A 212 14.30 7.97 -0.59
C LEU A 212 12.90 7.43 -0.82
N ALA A 213 12.75 6.11 -0.72
CA ALA A 213 11.50 5.36 -0.96
C ALA A 213 11.31 4.23 0.06
N ALA A 214 11.68 4.48 1.33
CA ALA A 214 11.65 3.48 2.40
C ALA A 214 10.25 3.28 3.01
N GLY A 215 9.23 3.95 2.47
CA GLY A 215 7.84 3.96 2.97
C GLY A 215 7.63 4.98 4.08
N ALA A 216 6.38 5.37 4.31
CA ALA A 216 6.03 6.55 5.11
C ALA A 216 6.67 6.61 6.52
N ILE A 217 6.88 5.48 7.17
CA ILE A 217 7.45 5.46 8.51
C ILE A 217 8.98 5.61 8.46
N ASP A 218 9.65 4.71 7.73
CA ASP A 218 11.12 4.69 7.71
C ASP A 218 11.68 5.90 6.94
N SER A 219 10.98 6.42 5.93
CA SER A 219 11.38 7.65 5.25
C SER A 219 11.37 8.85 6.19
N ALA A 220 10.35 8.99 7.05
CA ALA A 220 10.34 10.03 8.08
C ALA A 220 11.52 9.91 9.05
N VAL A 221 11.81 8.70 9.52
CA VAL A 221 12.95 8.43 10.43
C VAL A 221 14.28 8.81 9.77
N ILE A 222 14.50 8.39 8.52
CA ILE A 222 15.72 8.70 7.77
C ILE A 222 15.86 10.21 7.55
N LEU A 223 14.77 10.92 7.18
CA LEU A 223 14.75 12.36 7.00
C LEU A 223 15.11 13.10 8.30
N GLN A 224 14.49 12.74 9.42
CA GLN A 224 14.78 13.35 10.73
C GLN A 224 16.23 13.12 11.16
N LYS A 225 16.76 11.91 11.00
CA LYS A 225 18.18 11.60 11.27
C LYS A 225 19.14 12.31 10.32
N SER A 226 18.64 12.76 9.17
CA SER A 226 19.39 13.57 8.18
C SER A 226 19.23 15.09 8.39
N GLY A 227 18.49 15.50 9.44
CA GLY A 227 18.31 16.91 9.82
C GLY A 227 17.13 17.61 9.13
N ILE A 228 16.22 16.86 8.50
CA ILE A 228 15.02 17.39 7.85
C ILE A 228 13.82 17.17 8.78
N ASP A 229 13.02 18.21 8.99
CA ASP A 229 11.79 18.15 9.78
C ASP A 229 10.69 17.41 8.98
N ALA A 230 10.39 16.16 9.39
CA ALA A 230 9.43 15.27 8.78
C ALA A 230 8.72 14.43 9.86
N GLY A 231 7.65 13.72 9.52
CA GLY A 231 6.95 12.85 10.46
C GLY A 231 5.91 13.57 11.33
N ASN A 232 5.65 14.87 11.11
CA ASN A 232 4.69 15.65 11.89
C ASN A 232 3.23 15.41 11.51
N LYS A 233 3.00 14.72 10.41
CA LYS A 233 1.70 14.28 9.92
C LYS A 233 1.75 12.82 9.52
N LEU A 234 0.67 12.10 9.78
CA LEU A 234 0.53 10.70 9.36
C LEU A 234 -0.94 10.35 9.24
N PHE A 235 -1.30 9.72 8.14
CA PHE A 235 -2.57 9.03 7.95
C PHE A 235 -2.35 7.52 7.77
N PHE A 236 -3.42 6.70 7.94
CA PHE A 236 -3.37 5.24 7.82
C PHE A 236 -4.42 4.64 6.90
N ASP A 237 -5.41 5.41 6.45
CA ASP A 237 -6.60 4.87 5.81
C ASP A 237 -7.23 3.76 6.68
N PRO A 238 -7.79 4.07 7.86
CA PRO A 238 -8.28 3.06 8.77
C PRO A 238 -9.42 2.26 8.16
N PHE A 239 -9.46 0.98 8.51
CA PHE A 239 -10.51 0.08 8.07
C PHE A 239 -10.98 -0.84 9.20
N VAL A 240 -12.20 -1.31 9.04
CA VAL A 240 -12.78 -2.43 9.79
C VAL A 240 -13.34 -3.44 8.80
N SER A 241 -13.51 -4.68 9.21
CA SER A 241 -14.31 -5.65 8.49
C SER A 241 -15.60 -5.91 9.26
N VAL A 242 -16.73 -5.92 8.56
CA VAL A 242 -18.03 -6.35 9.09
C VAL A 242 -18.40 -7.64 8.37
N GLY A 243 -18.88 -8.66 9.10
CA GLY A 243 -19.23 -9.95 8.48
C GLY A 243 -20.06 -10.81 9.40
N GLY A 244 -20.57 -11.90 8.83
CA GLY A 244 -21.41 -12.87 9.53
C GLY A 244 -21.56 -14.17 8.73
N VAL A 245 -22.42 -15.05 9.18
CA VAL A 245 -22.63 -16.38 8.61
C VAL A 245 -23.59 -16.32 7.41
N LEU A 246 -23.12 -16.86 6.29
CA LEU A 246 -23.92 -17.16 5.11
C LEU A 246 -23.50 -18.55 4.60
N LYS A 247 -24.30 -19.56 4.87
CA LYS A 247 -23.96 -20.97 4.62
C LYS A 247 -23.59 -21.24 3.15
N ASP A 248 -22.51 -22.01 2.96
CA ASP A 248 -22.02 -22.51 1.65
C ASP A 248 -21.70 -21.40 0.63
N ILE A 249 -21.36 -20.20 1.10
CA ILE A 249 -20.98 -19.07 0.22
C ILE A 249 -19.63 -19.31 -0.46
N ASN A 250 -18.70 -20.02 0.20
CA ASN A 250 -17.32 -20.31 -0.24
C ASN A 250 -16.47 -19.05 -0.53
N PHE A 251 -16.78 -17.94 0.12
CA PHE A 251 -16.15 -16.65 -0.11
C PHE A 251 -14.66 -16.61 0.29
N ASN A 252 -14.24 -17.44 1.25
CA ASN A 252 -12.85 -17.56 1.70
C ASN A 252 -11.86 -17.98 0.59
N SER A 253 -12.35 -18.55 -0.50
CA SER A 253 -11.55 -18.99 -1.65
C SER A 253 -11.62 -18.06 -2.87
N GLU A 254 -12.36 -16.96 -2.79
CA GLU A 254 -12.49 -16.01 -3.90
C GLU A 254 -11.27 -15.09 -4.02
N THR A 255 -11.11 -14.46 -5.19
CA THR A 255 -10.14 -13.36 -5.35
C THR A 255 -10.53 -12.22 -4.41
N GLN A 256 -9.61 -11.84 -3.51
CA GLN A 256 -9.89 -10.86 -2.48
C GLN A 256 -10.20 -9.48 -3.06
N MET A 257 -11.16 -8.77 -2.44
CA MET A 257 -11.53 -7.41 -2.80
C MET A 257 -11.84 -7.22 -4.29
N ASN A 258 -12.52 -8.19 -4.91
CA ASN A 258 -12.81 -8.16 -6.36
C ASN A 258 -14.12 -7.41 -6.70
N GLY A 259 -14.63 -6.64 -5.74
CA GLY A 259 -15.75 -5.70 -5.86
C GLY A 259 -15.44 -4.38 -5.17
N LEU A 260 -16.10 -3.32 -5.58
CA LEU A 260 -15.96 -1.98 -5.03
C LEU A 260 -17.33 -1.28 -5.02
N ALA A 261 -17.71 -0.71 -3.90
CA ALA A 261 -18.80 0.26 -3.82
C ALA A 261 -18.28 1.53 -3.13
N VAL A 262 -18.61 2.70 -3.67
CA VAL A 262 -18.12 3.99 -3.18
C VAL A 262 -19.26 4.71 -2.47
N GLY A 263 -19.07 4.98 -1.18
CA GLY A 263 -19.92 5.89 -0.40
C GLY A 263 -19.39 7.33 -0.42
N LYS A 264 -20.03 8.23 0.32
CA LYS A 264 -19.64 9.63 0.34
C LYS A 264 -18.23 9.85 0.94
N GLU A 265 -17.91 9.14 2.03
CA GLU A 265 -16.66 9.29 2.77
C GLU A 265 -16.07 7.91 3.17
N TYR A 266 -16.40 6.87 2.43
CA TYR A 266 -15.89 5.51 2.64
C TYR A 266 -15.96 4.70 1.35
N ILE A 267 -15.21 3.62 1.32
CA ILE A 267 -15.37 2.56 0.33
C ILE A 267 -15.72 1.24 1.03
N LEU A 268 -16.41 0.39 0.28
CA LEU A 268 -16.74 -0.98 0.68
C LEU A 268 -16.14 -1.94 -0.34
N ALA A 269 -15.52 -3.01 0.14
CA ALA A 269 -14.99 -4.07 -0.72
C ALA A 269 -15.24 -5.45 -0.08
N PRO A 270 -15.71 -6.46 -0.84
CA PRO A 270 -15.84 -7.81 -0.32
C PRO A 270 -14.45 -8.35 0.03
N HIS A 271 -14.23 -8.69 1.29
CA HIS A 271 -12.94 -9.12 1.80
C HIS A 271 -13.13 -10.19 2.89
N PHE A 272 -12.69 -11.42 2.62
CA PHE A 272 -12.71 -12.46 3.66
C PHE A 272 -11.75 -12.08 4.78
N SER A 273 -12.29 -11.92 5.98
CA SER A 273 -11.54 -11.57 7.18
C SER A 273 -11.39 -12.79 8.10
N SER A 274 -10.16 -13.28 8.27
CA SER A 274 -9.85 -14.35 9.22
C SER A 274 -10.15 -13.97 10.67
N PHE A 275 -10.19 -12.66 10.99
CA PHE A 275 -10.58 -12.18 12.31
C PHE A 275 -12.09 -12.29 12.55
N ILE A 276 -12.91 -11.97 11.53
CA ILE A 276 -14.36 -12.24 11.60
C ILE A 276 -14.60 -13.72 11.79
N ALA A 277 -13.90 -14.57 11.01
CA ALA A 277 -13.99 -16.02 11.14
C ALA A 277 -13.60 -16.48 12.55
N LYS A 278 -12.53 -15.93 13.12
CA LYS A 278 -12.10 -16.22 14.49
C LYS A 278 -13.18 -15.85 15.52
N TYR A 279 -13.72 -14.63 15.45
CA TYR A 279 -14.73 -14.16 16.43
C TYR A 279 -16.03 -14.97 16.38
N ILE A 280 -16.48 -15.35 15.17
CA ILE A 280 -17.67 -16.20 15.01
C ILE A 280 -17.43 -17.60 15.60
N LYS A 281 -16.26 -18.20 15.34
CA LYS A 281 -15.89 -19.52 15.86
C LYS A 281 -15.67 -19.57 17.38
N GLU A 282 -15.37 -18.45 18.01
CA GLU A 282 -15.34 -18.35 19.48
C GLU A 282 -16.74 -18.56 20.11
N THR A 283 -17.82 -18.23 19.36
CA THR A 283 -19.22 -18.40 19.79
C THR A 283 -19.84 -19.68 19.25
N ASP A 284 -19.50 -20.07 18.03
CA ASP A 284 -19.98 -21.30 17.37
C ASP A 284 -18.83 -21.99 16.61
N PRO A 285 -18.13 -22.94 17.25
CA PRO A 285 -16.98 -23.62 16.65
C PRO A 285 -17.30 -24.49 15.43
N GLU A 286 -18.58 -24.83 15.18
CA GLU A 286 -19.01 -25.64 14.07
C GLU A 286 -19.10 -24.87 12.72
N ILE A 287 -19.00 -23.54 12.79
CA ILE A 287 -18.99 -22.70 11.60
C ILE A 287 -17.66 -22.85 10.87
N GLU A 288 -17.72 -23.11 9.57
CA GLU A 288 -16.54 -23.19 8.70
C GLU A 288 -16.24 -21.84 8.02
N ASP A 289 -14.97 -21.62 7.64
CA ASP A 289 -14.57 -20.40 6.92
C ASP A 289 -15.36 -20.18 5.62
N LYS A 290 -15.76 -21.28 4.95
CA LYS A 290 -16.57 -21.22 3.72
C LYS A 290 -17.95 -20.60 3.92
N ASP A 291 -18.46 -20.58 5.17
CA ASP A 291 -19.78 -20.11 5.55
C ASP A 291 -19.79 -18.63 5.96
N ILE A 292 -18.70 -17.89 5.73
CA ILE A 292 -18.56 -16.53 6.20
C ILE A 292 -18.46 -15.57 5.02
N LEU A 293 -19.32 -14.54 5.02
CA LEU A 293 -19.23 -13.40 4.13
C LEU A 293 -18.86 -12.16 4.95
N SER A 294 -17.90 -11.38 4.44
CA SER A 294 -17.50 -10.15 5.10
C SER A 294 -17.12 -9.03 4.11
N ILE A 295 -17.26 -7.81 4.55
CA ILE A 295 -17.01 -6.58 3.78
C ILE A 295 -16.02 -5.73 4.56
N MET A 296 -14.94 -5.29 3.90
CA MET A 296 -14.05 -4.26 4.41
C MET A 296 -14.69 -2.89 4.20
N VAL A 297 -14.69 -2.10 5.25
CA VAL A 297 -15.05 -0.68 5.27
C VAL A 297 -13.77 0.12 5.44
N LYS A 298 -13.38 0.94 4.49
CA LYS A 298 -12.19 1.78 4.55
C LYS A 298 -12.57 3.25 4.38
N VAL A 299 -11.93 4.13 5.13
CA VAL A 299 -12.18 5.58 5.13
C VAL A 299 -10.88 6.36 5.00
N PRO A 300 -10.93 7.59 4.42
CA PRO A 300 -9.87 8.56 4.64
C PRO A 300 -9.89 8.99 6.11
N ASP A 301 -8.71 9.30 6.65
CA ASP A 301 -8.57 9.75 8.04
C ASP A 301 -7.85 11.09 8.16
N ASP A 302 -8.06 11.75 9.29
CA ASP A 302 -7.39 13.00 9.59
C ASP A 302 -5.90 12.75 9.85
N MET A 303 -5.03 13.61 9.31
CA MET A 303 -3.58 13.46 9.36
C MET A 303 -2.99 13.91 10.72
N VAL A 304 -3.53 13.38 11.81
CA VAL A 304 -3.14 13.73 13.20
C VAL A 304 -2.08 12.80 13.79
N GLY A 305 -1.61 11.83 13.03
CA GLY A 305 -0.55 10.93 13.46
C GLY A 305 0.83 11.57 13.35
N THR A 306 1.80 11.01 14.08
CA THR A 306 3.22 11.42 14.03
C THR A 306 4.15 10.21 14.07
N VAL A 307 5.36 10.40 13.54
CA VAL A 307 6.47 9.45 13.62
C VAL A 307 7.67 10.18 14.19
N ASP A 308 8.31 9.65 15.24
CA ASP A 308 9.53 10.23 15.79
C ASP A 308 10.81 9.63 15.18
N SER A 309 11.98 10.18 15.54
CA SER A 309 13.29 9.73 15.02
C SER A 309 13.68 8.30 15.44
N GLU A 310 13.03 7.74 16.42
CA GLU A 310 13.22 6.35 16.86
C GLU A 310 12.27 5.37 16.14
N GLY A 311 11.35 5.91 15.32
CA GLY A 311 10.35 5.12 14.61
C GLY A 311 9.12 4.79 15.45
N ASN A 312 8.93 5.46 16.60
CA ASN A 312 7.69 5.33 17.34
C ASN A 312 6.56 6.04 16.58
N VAL A 313 5.43 5.36 16.48
CA VAL A 313 4.25 5.86 15.77
C VAL A 313 3.17 6.20 16.77
N PHE A 314 2.65 7.43 16.69
CA PHE A 314 1.53 7.90 17.51
C PHE A 314 0.38 8.25 16.57
N LYS A 315 -0.74 7.56 16.69
CA LYS A 315 -1.94 7.80 15.87
C LYS A 315 -3.19 7.43 16.68
N PHE A 316 -4.19 8.27 16.61
CA PHE A 316 -5.53 8.01 17.13
C PHE A 316 -6.59 8.33 16.08
N ASN A 317 -7.75 7.73 16.18
CA ASN A 317 -8.89 8.08 15.33
C ASN A 317 -9.60 9.29 15.91
N THR A 318 -9.87 10.28 15.08
CA THR A 318 -10.66 11.45 15.46
C THR A 318 -12.15 11.09 15.56
N ILE A 319 -12.97 12.01 16.04
CA ILE A 319 -14.43 11.83 16.06
C ILE A 319 -14.96 11.67 14.62
N ASP A 320 -14.38 12.40 13.67
CA ASP A 320 -14.77 12.31 12.25
C ASP A 320 -14.38 10.99 11.61
N ASP A 321 -13.19 10.45 11.94
CA ASP A 321 -12.78 9.12 11.50
C ASP A 321 -13.75 8.04 11.99
N ILE A 322 -14.12 8.11 13.28
CA ILE A 322 -15.07 7.17 13.89
C ILE A 322 -16.47 7.31 13.25
N ARG A 323 -16.92 8.54 12.96
CA ARG A 323 -18.18 8.79 12.25
C ARG A 323 -18.19 8.16 10.86
N ARG A 324 -17.12 8.37 10.07
CA ARG A 324 -16.97 7.77 8.73
C ARG A 324 -17.00 6.25 8.80
N LEU A 325 -16.25 5.65 9.73
CA LEU A 325 -16.24 4.19 9.94
C LEU A 325 -17.61 3.65 10.35
N ALA A 326 -18.33 4.35 11.24
CA ALA A 326 -19.66 3.94 11.68
C ALA A 326 -20.68 3.99 10.51
N GLN A 327 -20.65 5.02 9.67
CA GLN A 327 -21.50 5.13 8.49
C GLN A 327 -21.21 4.00 7.48
N GLY A 328 -19.94 3.75 7.17
CA GLY A 328 -19.56 2.66 6.28
C GLY A 328 -19.90 1.27 6.86
N SER A 329 -19.75 1.08 8.18
CA SER A 329 -20.13 -0.18 8.86
C SER A 329 -21.63 -0.43 8.80
N ALA A 330 -22.45 0.60 8.98
CA ALA A 330 -23.92 0.49 8.83
C ALA A 330 -24.30 0.11 7.39
N ALA A 331 -23.67 0.72 6.38
CA ALA A 331 -23.87 0.37 4.98
C ALA A 331 -23.45 -1.09 4.68
N ALA A 332 -22.27 -1.52 5.19
CA ALA A 332 -21.83 -2.89 5.04
C ALA A 332 -22.79 -3.89 5.69
N GLY A 333 -23.30 -3.57 6.90
CA GLY A 333 -24.31 -4.40 7.58
C GLY A 333 -25.59 -4.55 6.76
N ALA A 334 -26.11 -3.46 6.19
CA ALA A 334 -27.31 -3.49 5.33
C ALA A 334 -27.10 -4.34 4.07
N ILE A 335 -25.90 -4.26 3.45
CA ILE A 335 -25.57 -5.09 2.28
C ILE A 335 -25.50 -6.56 2.69
N LEU A 336 -24.87 -6.90 3.82
CA LEU A 336 -24.76 -8.26 4.32
C LEU A 336 -26.13 -8.87 4.67
N GLU A 337 -26.99 -8.11 5.36
CA GLU A 337 -28.37 -8.53 5.67
C GLU A 337 -29.14 -8.82 4.39
N LYS A 338 -29.09 -7.91 3.41
CA LYS A 338 -29.73 -8.09 2.10
C LYS A 338 -29.17 -9.30 1.33
N ALA A 339 -27.88 -9.60 1.47
CA ALA A 339 -27.25 -10.78 0.89
C ALA A 339 -27.69 -12.11 1.54
N GLY A 340 -28.38 -12.03 2.69
CA GLY A 340 -28.89 -13.18 3.44
C GLY A 340 -27.95 -13.68 4.54
N VAL A 341 -27.01 -12.85 4.99
CA VAL A 341 -26.20 -13.13 6.19
C VAL A 341 -27.12 -13.13 7.41
N ASP A 342 -26.96 -14.12 8.30
CA ASP A 342 -27.70 -14.18 9.57
C ASP A 342 -27.36 -12.97 10.44
N PRO A 343 -28.31 -12.06 10.71
CA PRO A 343 -28.06 -10.85 11.47
C PRO A 343 -27.56 -11.12 12.90
N THR A 344 -27.92 -12.27 13.49
CA THR A 344 -27.52 -12.64 14.85
C THR A 344 -26.05 -13.02 14.98
N THR A 345 -25.39 -13.29 13.85
CA THR A 345 -23.97 -13.65 13.75
C THR A 345 -23.08 -12.49 13.33
N MET A 346 -23.68 -11.33 13.01
CA MET A 346 -22.91 -10.19 12.53
C MET A 346 -21.98 -9.63 13.61
N THR A 347 -20.73 -9.43 13.23
CA THR A 347 -19.69 -8.86 14.09
C THR A 347 -18.76 -7.96 13.28
N SER A 348 -17.91 -7.19 13.96
CA SER A 348 -16.90 -6.34 13.32
C SER A 348 -15.53 -6.51 13.98
N THR A 349 -14.47 -6.26 13.18
CA THR A 349 -13.11 -6.23 13.70
C THR A 349 -12.82 -4.92 14.44
N VAL A 350 -11.71 -4.90 15.19
CA VAL A 350 -11.08 -3.65 15.64
C VAL A 350 -10.50 -2.88 14.44
N PHE A 351 -10.17 -1.61 14.66
CA PHE A 351 -9.56 -0.74 13.65
C PHE A 351 -8.16 -1.22 13.27
N ARG A 352 -7.83 -1.07 11.99
CA ARG A 352 -6.51 -1.36 11.40
C ARG A 352 -6.17 -0.34 10.35
N GLY A 353 -4.86 -0.17 10.09
CA GLY A 353 -4.34 0.67 9.02
C GLY A 353 -3.37 -0.10 8.13
N ALA A 354 -3.45 0.12 6.82
CA ALA A 354 -2.59 -0.57 5.86
C ALA A 354 -1.92 0.37 4.84
N HIS A 355 -2.21 1.67 4.90
CA HIS A 355 -1.72 2.65 3.94
C HIS A 355 -1.09 3.86 4.67
N PRO A 356 -0.02 3.68 5.45
CA PRO A 356 0.61 4.82 6.11
C PRO A 356 1.15 5.80 5.07
N GLY A 357 0.90 7.10 5.28
CA GLY A 357 1.34 8.16 4.36
C GLY A 357 1.39 9.53 5.00
N GLY A 358 1.83 10.53 4.25
CA GLY A 358 1.77 11.94 4.62
C GLY A 358 2.91 12.48 5.47
N THR A 359 3.88 11.66 5.85
CA THR A 359 4.97 12.04 6.77
C THR A 359 6.04 12.96 6.16
N ALA A 360 6.06 13.07 4.83
CA ALA A 360 6.92 13.99 4.07
C ALA A 360 6.12 14.69 2.96
N ALA A 361 4.95 15.21 3.31
CA ALA A 361 3.93 15.68 2.38
C ALA A 361 4.42 16.75 1.39
N ILE A 362 3.89 16.69 0.17
CA ILE A 362 4.07 17.73 -0.86
C ILE A 362 3.57 19.07 -0.32
N GLY A 363 4.38 20.12 -0.50
CA GLY A 363 4.12 21.48 -0.01
C GLY A 363 4.57 21.74 1.43
N GLU A 364 5.04 20.71 2.15
CA GLU A 364 5.57 20.83 3.50
C GLU A 364 7.03 20.39 3.59
N VAL A 365 7.34 19.15 3.24
CA VAL A 365 8.68 18.57 3.30
C VAL A 365 9.33 18.49 1.91
N VAL A 366 8.52 18.19 0.91
CA VAL A 366 8.96 18.14 -0.50
C VAL A 366 8.16 19.11 -1.36
N ASP A 367 8.78 19.56 -2.44
CA ASP A 367 8.11 20.38 -3.47
C ASP A 367 7.26 19.52 -4.44
N LYS A 368 6.70 20.16 -5.47
CA LYS A 368 5.88 19.50 -6.51
C LYS A 368 6.65 18.48 -7.35
N ASN A 369 7.98 18.55 -7.36
CA ASN A 369 8.87 17.61 -8.02
C ASN A 369 9.44 16.57 -7.04
N LEU A 370 8.85 16.48 -5.84
CA LEU A 370 9.24 15.54 -4.77
C LEU A 370 10.65 15.80 -4.22
N LYS A 371 11.23 17.00 -4.46
CA LYS A 371 12.54 17.40 -3.98
C LYS A 371 12.42 17.98 -2.58
N THR A 372 13.33 17.60 -1.67
CA THR A 372 13.47 18.20 -0.35
C THR A 372 14.25 19.52 -0.42
N GLU A 373 14.45 20.17 0.73
CA GLU A 373 15.35 21.34 0.83
C GLU A 373 16.85 21.02 0.62
N ILE A 374 17.22 19.74 0.59
CA ILE A 374 18.58 19.26 0.35
C ILE A 374 18.75 18.98 -1.15
N ASP A 375 19.76 19.61 -1.76
CA ASP A 375 20.07 19.39 -3.17
C ASP A 375 20.43 17.95 -3.46
N GLY A 376 19.76 17.38 -4.48
CA GLY A 376 19.91 15.99 -4.90
C GLY A 376 19.12 14.97 -4.09
N LEU A 377 18.32 15.38 -3.06
CA LEU A 377 17.51 14.48 -2.28
C LEU A 377 16.01 14.58 -2.66
N TYR A 378 15.46 13.48 -3.13
CA TYR A 378 14.04 13.32 -3.48
C TYR A 378 13.39 12.24 -2.62
N VAL A 379 12.08 12.36 -2.40
CA VAL A 379 11.29 11.34 -1.68
C VAL A 379 10.24 10.77 -2.63
N SER A 380 10.12 9.44 -2.71
CA SER A 380 9.24 8.78 -3.67
C SER A 380 8.54 7.56 -3.08
N ASP A 381 7.64 7.79 -2.14
CA ASP A 381 6.77 6.77 -1.55
C ASP A 381 5.48 7.42 -1.00
N ALA A 382 4.69 6.69 -0.23
CA ALA A 382 3.44 7.19 0.34
C ALA A 382 3.62 8.39 1.29
N SER A 383 4.84 8.65 1.79
CA SER A 383 5.10 9.80 2.69
C SER A 383 4.79 11.14 2.04
N VAL A 384 4.91 11.24 0.71
CA VAL A 384 4.71 12.51 -0.01
C VAL A 384 3.24 12.86 -0.26
N ILE A 385 2.31 11.93 -0.04
CA ILE A 385 0.89 12.13 -0.29
C ILE A 385 0.33 13.13 0.74
N PRO A 386 -0.26 14.26 0.30
CA PRO A 386 -0.60 15.38 1.20
C PRO A 386 -1.93 15.21 1.93
N VAL A 387 -2.75 14.21 1.57
CA VAL A 387 -4.06 13.94 2.16
C VAL A 387 -4.37 12.45 2.11
N SER A 388 -5.07 11.93 3.14
CA SER A 388 -5.48 10.51 3.18
C SER A 388 -6.41 10.16 2.02
N PRO A 389 -6.08 9.17 1.17
CA PRO A 389 -6.90 8.81 0.02
C PRO A 389 -8.16 8.00 0.36
N GLY A 390 -8.19 7.32 1.51
CA GLY A 390 -9.28 6.40 1.86
C GLY A 390 -9.46 5.22 0.90
N LYS A 391 -8.54 5.05 -0.05
CA LYS A 391 -8.53 4.05 -1.12
C LYS A 391 -7.12 3.48 -1.31
N PRO A 392 -6.95 2.33 -2.01
CA PRO A 392 -5.62 1.78 -2.28
C PRO A 392 -4.71 2.75 -3.04
N PRO A 393 -3.53 3.17 -2.50
CA PRO A 393 -2.73 4.25 -3.05
C PRO A 393 -1.63 3.80 -4.03
N ILE A 394 -1.47 2.51 -4.31
CA ILE A 394 -0.32 1.99 -5.10
C ILE A 394 -0.22 2.68 -6.46
N LEU A 395 -1.34 2.82 -7.16
CA LEU A 395 -1.37 3.44 -8.48
C LEU A 395 -0.92 4.92 -8.43
N LEU A 396 -1.35 5.67 -7.42
CA LEU A 396 -0.90 7.05 -7.20
C LEU A 396 0.60 7.12 -6.91
N ILE A 397 1.12 6.24 -6.05
CA ILE A 397 2.56 6.21 -5.74
C ILE A 397 3.39 5.93 -7.00
N LEU A 398 2.94 4.98 -7.82
CA LEU A 398 3.60 4.66 -9.09
C LEU A 398 3.55 5.83 -10.08
N ALA A 399 2.41 6.51 -10.20
CA ALA A 399 2.26 7.68 -11.08
C ALA A 399 3.19 8.84 -10.65
N LEU A 400 3.22 9.17 -9.36
CA LEU A 400 4.13 10.18 -8.83
C LEU A 400 5.61 9.82 -9.06
N ALA A 401 5.96 8.55 -8.86
CA ALA A 401 7.32 8.06 -9.06
C ALA A 401 7.71 8.04 -10.53
N LEU A 402 6.81 7.68 -11.44
CA LEU A 402 7.06 7.74 -12.89
C LEU A 402 7.28 9.20 -13.36
N ARG A 403 6.45 10.12 -12.86
CA ARG A 403 6.64 11.56 -13.11
C ARG A 403 8.00 12.04 -12.61
N LEU A 404 8.42 11.64 -11.41
CA LEU A 404 9.74 11.96 -10.89
C LEU A 404 10.85 11.35 -11.75
N ALA A 405 10.74 10.08 -12.16
CA ALA A 405 11.74 9.45 -13.03
C ALA A 405 11.91 10.18 -14.36
N ASN A 406 10.83 10.67 -14.96
CA ASN A 406 10.88 11.49 -16.17
C ASN A 406 11.57 12.84 -15.91
N HIS A 407 11.19 13.55 -14.86
CA HIS A 407 11.86 14.80 -14.45
C HIS A 407 13.37 14.61 -14.21
N LEU A 408 13.77 13.53 -13.54
CA LEU A 408 15.19 13.24 -13.30
C LEU A 408 15.96 12.98 -14.60
N LYS A 409 15.38 12.26 -15.54
CA LYS A 409 16.01 11.97 -16.84
C LYS A 409 16.17 13.23 -17.69
N GLU A 410 15.22 14.15 -17.65
CA GLU A 410 15.16 15.31 -18.53
C GLU A 410 15.92 16.53 -18.00
N GLU A 411 15.84 16.79 -16.69
CA GLU A 411 16.28 18.06 -16.10
C GLU A 411 17.43 17.95 -15.10
N VAL A 412 17.71 16.76 -14.56
CA VAL A 412 18.66 16.61 -13.45
C VAL A 412 19.92 15.84 -13.83
N ILE A 413 19.81 14.82 -14.65
CA ILE A 413 20.92 13.88 -14.94
C ILE A 413 21.61 14.18 -16.28
N ASN A 414 21.03 15.00 -17.14
CA ASN A 414 21.59 15.40 -18.43
C ASN A 414 22.86 16.25 -18.32
#